data_10afc5ad0b11095bab16c6cf5c2eb780
#
_entry.id   10afc5ad0b11095bab16c6cf5c2eb780
#
_cell.length_a   1.000
_cell.length_b   1.000
_cell.length_c   1.000
_cell.angle_alpha   90.00
_cell.angle_beta   90.00
_cell.angle_gamma   90.00
#
_symmetry.space_group_name_H-M   'P 1'
#
loop_
_entity.id
_entity.type
_entity.pdbx_description
1 polymer ?
#
loop_
_entity_poly.entity_id
_entity_poly.type
_entity_poly.pdbx_seq_one_letter_code
_entity_poly.pdbx_strand_id
1 'polypeptide(L)'
;MTPLEITLLILVLTIVAFITGKIPFSVISAGIMLSLIMTGVMEPAEAFSGFINTNVVMFVAMFVIGAGLTKTSLIDKAEQLVVRYKDNPKMLIFLACIASSLLASITSATATAAIMISLLVGIANEIGTSRSKLLYPAMACANIATSMTFLGQGASNITWIDIMAKAGAPNELYIWDFTIARIPLLVVSILYMTFVGYKLMPDIDNNTFVDGGHTGRKSAKLSPIKEKIAIIIIVVTILAMLFESVIGIPMYIVACIGAVLLVLSGILNEKEALDSIHPVSYTH
;
A
#
# COMPACT_ATOMS: atom_id res chain seq x y z
N MET A 1 -12.14 2.90 -39.34
CA MET A 1 -12.52 2.58 -37.96
C MET A 1 -12.71 3.90 -37.21
N THR A 2 -13.79 3.99 -36.44
CA THR A 2 -14.01 5.16 -35.58
C THR A 2 -13.01 5.14 -34.41
N PRO A 3 -12.69 6.29 -33.78
CA PRO A 3 -11.81 6.33 -32.59
C PRO A 3 -12.28 5.38 -31.48
N LEU A 4 -13.60 5.21 -31.34
CA LEU A 4 -14.19 4.28 -30.37
C LEU A 4 -13.84 2.81 -30.70
N GLU A 5 -13.96 2.40 -31.96
CA GLU A 5 -13.64 1.03 -32.38
C GLU A 5 -12.17 0.70 -32.16
N ILE A 6 -11.28 1.66 -32.45
CA ILE A 6 -9.83 1.52 -32.22
C ILE A 6 -9.54 1.36 -30.72
N THR A 7 -10.16 2.21 -29.88
CA THR A 7 -9.98 2.14 -28.43
C THR A 7 -10.47 0.80 -27.87
N LEU A 8 -11.63 0.32 -28.32
CA LEU A 8 -12.15 -0.98 -27.91
C LEU A 8 -11.25 -2.14 -28.36
N LEU A 9 -10.70 -2.07 -29.56
CA LEU A 9 -9.74 -3.07 -30.03
C LEU A 9 -8.47 -3.09 -29.17
N ILE A 10 -7.91 -1.93 -28.86
CA ILE A 10 -6.74 -1.81 -27.98
C ILE A 10 -7.06 -2.35 -26.58
N LEU A 11 -8.27 -2.06 -26.05
CA LEU A 11 -8.71 -2.58 -24.76
C LEU A 11 -8.77 -4.12 -24.76
N VAL A 12 -9.36 -4.73 -25.78
CA VAL A 12 -9.44 -6.19 -25.90
C VAL A 12 -8.03 -6.81 -25.98
N LEU A 13 -7.16 -6.24 -26.81
CA LEU A 13 -5.77 -6.71 -26.93
C LEU A 13 -5.02 -6.58 -25.59
N THR A 14 -5.26 -5.51 -24.86
CA THR A 14 -4.70 -5.28 -23.51
C THR A 14 -5.14 -6.35 -22.52
N ILE A 15 -6.44 -6.66 -22.49
CA ILE A 15 -7.00 -7.71 -21.62
C ILE A 15 -6.36 -9.07 -21.96
N VAL A 16 -6.26 -9.40 -23.22
CA VAL A 16 -5.61 -10.63 -23.69
C VAL A 16 -4.14 -10.65 -23.28
N ALA A 17 -3.41 -9.54 -23.43
CA ALA A 17 -2.01 -9.42 -23.03
C ALA A 17 -1.83 -9.64 -21.51
N PHE A 18 -2.72 -9.09 -20.68
CA PHE A 18 -2.71 -9.32 -19.24
C PHE A 18 -3.01 -10.78 -18.87
N ILE A 19 -4.00 -11.41 -19.51
CA ILE A 19 -4.38 -12.80 -19.22
C ILE A 19 -3.25 -13.77 -19.61
N THR A 20 -2.51 -13.49 -20.68
CA THR A 20 -1.38 -14.37 -21.08
C THR A 20 -0.25 -14.38 -20.07
N GLY A 21 -0.07 -13.32 -19.29
CA GLY A 21 0.97 -13.19 -18.26
C GLY A 21 2.41 -13.25 -18.77
N LYS A 22 2.61 -13.26 -20.11
CA LYS A 22 3.94 -13.43 -20.75
C LYS A 22 4.68 -12.10 -20.93
N ILE A 23 3.95 -10.98 -20.93
CA ILE A 23 4.50 -9.64 -21.19
C ILE A 23 4.51 -8.86 -19.87
N PRO A 24 5.62 -8.20 -19.50
CA PRO A 24 5.67 -7.34 -18.33
C PRO A 24 4.63 -6.21 -18.38
N PHE A 25 4.00 -5.90 -17.24
CA PHE A 25 2.96 -4.85 -17.18
C PHE A 25 3.42 -3.49 -17.70
N SER A 26 4.67 -3.11 -17.45
CA SER A 26 5.26 -1.86 -17.95
C SER A 26 5.31 -1.81 -19.48
N VAL A 27 5.60 -2.94 -20.12
CA VAL A 27 5.63 -3.04 -21.59
C VAL A 27 4.22 -2.95 -22.17
N ILE A 28 3.24 -3.60 -21.52
CA ILE A 28 1.83 -3.51 -21.93
C ILE A 28 1.35 -2.06 -21.79
N SER A 29 1.63 -1.38 -20.66
CA SER A 29 1.23 0.01 -20.44
C SER A 29 1.85 0.96 -21.48
N ALA A 30 3.15 0.80 -21.76
CA ALA A 30 3.80 1.58 -22.82
C ALA A 30 3.21 1.27 -24.21
N GLY A 31 2.88 0.01 -24.47
CA GLY A 31 2.23 -0.43 -25.71
C GLY A 31 0.86 0.20 -25.91
N ILE A 32 0.03 0.29 -24.85
CA ILE A 32 -1.27 0.97 -24.89
C ILE A 32 -1.08 2.44 -25.28
N MET A 33 -0.20 3.15 -24.54
CA MET A 33 0.06 4.57 -24.78
C MET A 33 0.52 4.82 -26.21
N LEU A 34 1.50 4.07 -26.68
CA LEU A 34 2.03 4.19 -28.05
C LEU A 34 0.96 3.86 -29.09
N SER A 35 0.15 2.83 -28.88
CA SER A 35 -0.93 2.45 -29.80
C SER A 35 -1.97 3.56 -29.93
N LEU A 36 -2.36 4.21 -28.83
CA LEU A 36 -3.31 5.33 -28.86
C LEU A 36 -2.75 6.55 -29.60
N ILE A 37 -1.45 6.84 -29.42
CA ILE A 37 -0.77 7.93 -30.16
C ILE A 37 -0.66 7.58 -31.66
N MET A 38 -0.19 6.38 -32.01
CA MET A 38 0.02 5.99 -33.39
C MET A 38 -1.27 5.90 -34.20
N THR A 39 -2.37 5.57 -33.56
CA THR A 39 -3.70 5.52 -34.20
C THR A 39 -4.38 6.88 -34.27
N GLY A 40 -3.79 7.92 -33.69
CA GLY A 40 -4.36 9.28 -33.66
C GLY A 40 -5.60 9.43 -32.77
N VAL A 41 -5.84 8.45 -31.88
CA VAL A 41 -6.95 8.53 -30.90
C VAL A 41 -6.63 9.52 -29.80
N MET A 42 -5.34 9.67 -29.47
CA MET A 42 -4.85 10.55 -28.43
C MET A 42 -3.66 11.37 -28.92
N GLU A 43 -3.63 12.67 -28.59
CA GLU A 43 -2.46 13.50 -28.90
C GLU A 43 -1.26 13.12 -28.01
N PRO A 44 -0.02 13.22 -28.54
CA PRO A 44 1.18 12.90 -27.75
C PRO A 44 1.27 13.70 -26.44
N ALA A 45 0.94 14.98 -26.47
CA ALA A 45 0.97 15.84 -25.28
C ALA A 45 -0.01 15.35 -24.19
N GLU A 46 -1.19 14.88 -24.59
CA GLU A 46 -2.20 14.34 -23.69
C GLU A 46 -1.75 12.98 -23.14
N ALA A 47 -1.22 12.10 -23.98
CA ALA A 47 -0.72 10.79 -23.57
C ALA A 47 0.42 10.88 -22.53
N PHE A 48 1.32 11.85 -22.69
CA PHE A 48 2.41 12.07 -21.74
C PHE A 48 2.02 12.92 -20.52
N SER A 49 0.87 13.58 -20.53
CA SER A 49 0.43 14.41 -19.41
C SER A 49 0.29 13.65 -18.10
N GLY A 50 0.01 12.35 -18.17
CA GLY A 50 -0.05 11.45 -17.01
C GLY A 50 1.26 11.39 -16.21
N PHE A 51 2.42 11.54 -16.84
CA PHE A 51 3.72 11.55 -16.15
C PHE A 51 3.97 12.84 -15.37
N ILE A 52 3.30 13.94 -15.72
CA ILE A 52 3.44 15.26 -15.08
C ILE A 52 2.24 15.51 -14.14
N ASN A 53 1.36 14.54 -13.97
CA ASN A 53 0.22 14.68 -13.10
C ASN A 53 0.67 14.83 -11.63
N THR A 54 0.12 15.82 -10.93
CA THR A 54 0.43 16.10 -9.52
C THR A 54 0.18 14.91 -8.61
N ASN A 55 -0.77 14.04 -8.95
CA ASN A 55 -1.06 12.82 -8.23
C ASN A 55 0.08 11.80 -8.36
N VAL A 56 0.66 11.64 -9.56
CA VAL A 56 1.84 10.77 -9.76
C VAL A 56 3.02 11.27 -8.93
N VAL A 57 3.27 12.58 -8.93
CA VAL A 57 4.31 13.20 -8.09
C VAL A 57 4.07 12.91 -6.61
N MET A 58 2.83 13.05 -6.15
CA MET A 58 2.46 12.74 -4.77
C MET A 58 2.70 11.27 -4.44
N PHE A 59 2.38 10.32 -5.34
CA PHE A 59 2.63 8.89 -5.12
C PHE A 59 4.11 8.58 -4.97
N VAL A 60 4.93 9.12 -5.85
CA VAL A 60 6.39 8.96 -5.77
C VAL A 60 6.90 9.42 -4.41
N ALA A 61 6.48 10.60 -3.96
CA ALA A 61 6.85 11.12 -2.65
C ALA A 61 6.36 10.21 -1.50
N MET A 62 5.12 9.69 -1.60
CA MET A 62 4.55 8.81 -0.58
C MET A 62 5.26 7.46 -0.48
N PHE A 63 5.72 6.88 -1.59
CA PHE A 63 6.55 5.67 -1.55
C PHE A 63 7.85 5.91 -0.79
N VAL A 64 8.49 7.05 -0.99
CA VAL A 64 9.70 7.43 -0.24
C VAL A 64 9.41 7.60 1.25
N ILE A 65 8.31 8.28 1.60
CA ILE A 65 7.88 8.46 3.00
C ILE A 65 7.57 7.10 3.63
N GLY A 66 6.87 6.21 2.92
CA GLY A 66 6.61 4.84 3.36
C GLY A 66 7.89 4.05 3.63
N ALA A 67 8.88 4.15 2.74
CA ALA A 67 10.19 3.52 2.96
C ALA A 67 10.93 4.09 4.18
N GLY A 68 10.82 5.40 4.42
CA GLY A 68 11.35 6.01 5.65
C GLY A 68 10.71 5.44 6.92
N LEU A 69 9.40 5.19 6.88
CA LEU A 69 8.65 4.64 8.00
C LEU A 69 9.03 3.19 8.30
N THR A 70 9.29 2.37 7.27
CA THR A 70 9.70 0.97 7.47
C THR A 70 11.04 0.82 8.20
N LYS A 71 11.85 1.87 8.27
CA LYS A 71 13.09 1.91 9.05
C LYS A 71 12.89 2.28 10.52
N THR A 72 11.70 2.65 10.93
CA THR A 72 11.39 3.02 12.31
C THR A 72 11.00 1.80 13.15
N SER A 73 11.09 1.92 14.48
CA SER A 73 10.68 0.88 15.44
C SER A 73 9.16 0.66 15.52
N LEU A 74 8.37 1.36 14.71
CA LEU A 74 6.92 1.18 14.70
C LEU A 74 6.52 -0.24 14.29
N ILE A 75 7.26 -0.84 13.36
CA ILE A 75 7.07 -2.23 12.96
C ILE A 75 7.39 -3.16 14.12
N ASP A 76 8.57 -2.98 14.76
CA ASP A 76 8.99 -3.78 15.92
C ASP A 76 7.96 -3.70 17.07
N LYS A 77 7.33 -2.54 17.29
CA LYS A 77 6.29 -2.37 18.32
C LYS A 77 5.00 -3.10 17.99
N ALA A 78 4.60 -3.08 16.71
CA ALA A 78 3.45 -3.84 16.24
C ALA A 78 3.66 -5.35 16.41
N GLU A 79 4.87 -5.85 16.09
CA GLU A 79 5.25 -7.24 16.33
C GLU A 79 5.22 -7.61 17.81
N GLN A 80 5.83 -6.80 18.67
CA GLN A 80 5.84 -7.03 20.13
C GLN A 80 4.44 -7.07 20.74
N LEU A 81 3.52 -6.23 20.23
CA LEU A 81 2.13 -6.23 20.67
C LEU A 81 1.45 -7.57 20.40
N VAL A 82 1.68 -8.15 19.23
CA VAL A 82 1.10 -9.44 18.83
C VAL A 82 1.69 -10.58 19.67
N VAL A 83 3.00 -10.63 19.81
CA VAL A 83 3.72 -11.69 20.56
C VAL A 83 3.32 -11.73 22.03
N ARG A 84 3.03 -10.59 22.63
CA ARG A 84 2.67 -10.50 24.07
C ARG A 84 1.44 -11.32 24.46
N TYR A 85 0.52 -11.57 23.51
CA TYR A 85 -0.76 -12.23 23.77
C TYR A 85 -0.87 -13.60 23.07
N LYS A 86 0.27 -14.25 22.81
CA LYS A 86 0.33 -15.55 22.11
C LYS A 86 -0.47 -16.67 22.79
N ASP A 87 -0.64 -16.61 24.10
CA ASP A 87 -1.33 -17.63 24.88
C ASP A 87 -2.88 -17.53 24.82
N ASN A 88 -3.43 -16.44 24.25
CA ASN A 88 -4.86 -16.26 24.08
C ASN A 88 -5.22 -16.16 22.58
N PRO A 89 -5.72 -17.27 21.96
CA PRO A 89 -5.92 -17.30 20.50
C PRO A 89 -6.83 -16.20 19.94
N LYS A 90 -7.91 -15.85 20.66
CA LYS A 90 -8.82 -14.80 20.22
C LYS A 90 -8.18 -13.42 20.29
N MET A 91 -7.49 -13.13 21.39
CA MET A 91 -6.80 -11.86 21.58
C MET A 91 -5.62 -11.74 20.61
N LEU A 92 -4.94 -12.86 20.32
CA LEU A 92 -3.87 -12.93 19.34
C LEU A 92 -4.38 -12.57 17.96
N ILE A 93 -5.50 -13.16 17.49
CA ILE A 93 -6.10 -12.85 16.20
C ILE A 93 -6.54 -11.39 16.14
N PHE A 94 -7.21 -10.91 17.20
CA PHE A 94 -7.66 -9.52 17.28
C PHE A 94 -6.48 -8.54 17.15
N LEU A 95 -5.41 -8.76 17.89
CA LEU A 95 -4.22 -7.90 17.86
C LEU A 95 -3.45 -8.05 16.54
N ALA A 96 -3.39 -9.25 15.96
CA ALA A 96 -2.82 -9.47 14.64
C ALA A 96 -3.59 -8.69 13.56
N CYS A 97 -4.93 -8.68 13.60
CA CYS A 97 -5.76 -7.88 12.71
C CYS A 97 -5.51 -6.38 12.88
N ILE A 98 -5.46 -5.88 14.12
CA ILE A 98 -5.18 -4.46 14.40
C ILE A 98 -3.77 -4.09 13.95
N ALA A 99 -2.75 -4.86 14.33
CA ALA A 99 -1.36 -4.57 14.00
C ALA A 99 -1.15 -4.59 12.48
N SER A 100 -1.70 -5.60 11.77
CA SER A 100 -1.65 -5.67 10.32
C SER A 100 -2.38 -4.50 9.66
N SER A 101 -3.54 -4.09 10.19
CA SER A 101 -4.30 -2.95 9.67
C SER A 101 -3.54 -1.63 9.86
N LEU A 102 -2.96 -1.40 11.04
CA LEU A 102 -2.14 -0.22 11.29
C LEU A 102 -0.91 -0.16 10.40
N LEU A 103 -0.20 -1.28 10.25
CA LEU A 103 0.94 -1.35 9.34
C LEU A 103 0.53 -1.12 7.89
N ALA A 104 -0.56 -1.75 7.43
CA ALA A 104 -1.04 -1.63 6.07
C ALA A 104 -1.58 -0.23 5.74
N SER A 105 -2.13 0.48 6.70
CA SER A 105 -2.57 1.86 6.50
C SER A 105 -1.40 2.84 6.27
N ILE A 106 -0.20 2.47 6.66
CA ILE A 106 1.00 3.30 6.59
C ILE A 106 1.96 2.80 5.49
N THR A 107 1.96 1.48 5.23
CA THR A 107 2.78 0.83 4.21
C THR A 107 1.90 0.26 3.10
N SER A 108 2.48 -0.48 2.15
CA SER A 108 1.68 -1.22 1.17
C SER A 108 1.17 -2.56 1.75
N ALA A 109 0.10 -3.11 1.16
CA ALA A 109 -0.43 -4.43 1.54
C ALA A 109 0.64 -5.53 1.42
N THR A 110 1.46 -5.46 0.38
CA THR A 110 2.55 -6.43 0.13
C THR A 110 3.68 -6.32 1.14
N ALA A 111 4.09 -5.10 1.51
CA ALA A 111 5.10 -4.90 2.54
C ALA A 111 4.60 -5.38 3.90
N THR A 112 3.36 -5.04 4.25
CA THR A 112 2.70 -5.55 5.46
C THR A 112 2.61 -7.07 5.46
N ALA A 113 2.21 -7.68 4.34
CA ALA A 113 2.14 -9.13 4.21
C ALA A 113 3.50 -9.78 4.44
N ALA A 114 4.57 -9.27 3.82
CA ALA A 114 5.92 -9.81 3.99
C ALA A 114 6.39 -9.79 5.47
N ILE A 115 6.09 -8.73 6.19
CA ILE A 115 6.43 -8.57 7.61
C ILE A 115 5.57 -9.51 8.48
N MET A 116 4.26 -9.42 8.31
CA MET A 116 3.31 -10.11 9.17
C MET A 116 3.26 -11.61 8.91
N ILE A 117 3.50 -12.08 7.67
CA ILE A 117 3.56 -13.52 7.37
C ILE A 117 4.70 -14.17 8.15
N SER A 118 5.90 -13.60 8.10
CA SER A 118 7.05 -14.18 8.81
C SER A 118 6.82 -14.22 10.33
N LEU A 119 6.25 -13.15 10.90
CA LEU A 119 5.93 -13.08 12.31
C LEU A 119 4.84 -14.09 12.70
N LEU A 120 3.70 -14.05 12.01
CA LEU A 120 2.53 -14.85 12.36
C LEU A 120 2.75 -16.35 12.11
N VAL A 121 3.55 -16.72 11.09
CA VAL A 121 3.98 -18.11 10.89
C VAL A 121 4.84 -18.58 12.04
N GLY A 122 5.78 -17.76 12.50
CA GLY A 122 6.62 -18.07 13.67
C GLY A 122 5.76 -18.33 14.93
N ILE A 123 4.82 -17.42 15.21
CA ILE A 123 3.90 -17.57 16.35
C ILE A 123 2.99 -18.79 16.19
N ALA A 124 2.41 -19.00 15.00
CA ALA A 124 1.53 -20.15 14.75
C ALA A 124 2.24 -21.49 15.00
N ASN A 125 3.51 -21.60 14.59
CA ASN A 125 4.34 -22.77 14.85
C ASN A 125 4.65 -22.94 16.36
N GLU A 126 4.92 -21.86 17.07
CA GLU A 126 5.24 -21.89 18.51
C GLU A 126 4.05 -22.37 19.36
N ILE A 127 2.84 -21.88 19.03
CA ILE A 127 1.61 -22.22 19.78
C ILE A 127 0.86 -23.46 19.23
N GLY A 128 1.35 -24.06 18.14
CA GLY A 128 0.72 -25.22 17.51
C GLY A 128 -0.65 -24.92 16.86
N THR A 129 -0.89 -23.67 16.47
CA THR A 129 -2.14 -23.27 15.79
C THR A 129 -1.95 -23.31 14.27
N SER A 130 -3.04 -23.58 13.52
CA SER A 130 -3.02 -23.53 12.07
C SER A 130 -2.66 -22.13 11.57
N ARG A 131 -1.68 -22.05 10.67
CA ARG A 131 -1.22 -20.80 10.06
C ARG A 131 -2.34 -20.02 9.37
N SER A 132 -3.28 -20.73 8.72
CA SER A 132 -4.40 -20.13 8.00
C SER A 132 -5.33 -19.35 8.93
N LYS A 133 -5.57 -19.84 10.15
CA LYS A 133 -6.44 -19.19 11.14
C LYS A 133 -5.88 -17.88 11.69
N LEU A 134 -4.60 -17.66 11.57
CA LEU A 134 -3.94 -16.44 12.04
C LEU A 134 -3.62 -15.50 10.88
N LEU A 135 -3.08 -16.03 9.77
CA LEU A 135 -2.67 -15.22 8.63
C LEU A 135 -3.84 -14.61 7.87
N TYR A 136 -4.84 -15.41 7.52
CA TYR A 136 -5.93 -14.92 6.68
C TYR A 136 -6.71 -13.77 7.30
N PRO A 137 -7.16 -13.84 8.58
CA PRO A 137 -7.81 -12.72 9.25
C PRO A 137 -6.97 -11.44 9.24
N ALA A 138 -5.69 -11.56 9.57
CA ALA A 138 -4.76 -10.43 9.60
C ALA A 138 -4.59 -9.78 8.22
N MET A 139 -4.41 -10.60 7.16
CA MET A 139 -4.24 -10.10 5.80
C MET A 139 -5.53 -9.53 5.22
N ALA A 140 -6.70 -10.10 5.52
CA ALA A 140 -7.99 -9.55 5.10
C ALA A 140 -8.22 -8.15 5.67
N CYS A 141 -7.96 -7.95 6.97
CA CYS A 141 -8.05 -6.65 7.61
C CYS A 141 -6.99 -5.65 7.08
N ALA A 142 -5.76 -6.11 6.85
CA ALA A 142 -4.70 -5.31 6.25
C ALA A 142 -5.10 -4.78 4.86
N ASN A 143 -5.69 -5.63 4.02
CA ASN A 143 -6.12 -5.22 2.68
C ASN A 143 -7.20 -4.12 2.70
N ILE A 144 -8.14 -4.18 3.65
CA ILE A 144 -9.14 -3.13 3.84
C ILE A 144 -8.45 -1.84 4.31
N ALA A 145 -7.54 -1.94 5.28
CA ALA A 145 -6.85 -0.80 5.86
C ALA A 145 -5.90 -0.10 4.89
N THR A 146 -5.23 -0.84 4.00
CA THR A 146 -4.34 -0.28 2.97
C THR A 146 -5.00 0.79 2.12
N SER A 147 -6.27 0.60 1.79
CA SER A 147 -7.01 1.53 0.94
C SER A 147 -7.67 2.68 1.72
N MET A 148 -7.50 2.74 3.03
CA MET A 148 -8.05 3.83 3.86
C MET A 148 -7.21 5.10 3.78
N THR A 149 -5.90 4.96 3.57
CA THR A 149 -4.96 6.08 3.61
C THR A 149 -4.27 6.26 2.26
N PHE A 150 -3.76 7.44 2.04
CA PHE A 150 -2.96 7.75 0.87
C PHE A 150 -1.54 7.14 0.93
N LEU A 151 -1.07 6.75 2.12
CA LEU A 151 0.23 6.09 2.31
C LEU A 151 0.22 4.64 1.83
N GLY A 152 -0.86 3.92 2.06
CA GLY A 152 -0.98 2.50 1.72
C GLY A 152 -1.22 2.27 0.22
N GLN A 153 -2.39 2.60 -0.24
CA GLN A 153 -2.85 2.40 -1.63
C GLN A 153 -3.64 3.61 -2.15
N GLY A 154 -3.26 4.80 -1.73
CA GLY A 154 -3.92 6.06 -2.06
C GLY A 154 -3.98 6.36 -3.56
N ALA A 155 -3.10 5.74 -4.37
CA ALA A 155 -3.09 5.85 -5.81
C ALA A 155 -4.46 5.60 -6.44
N SER A 156 -5.10 4.49 -6.07
CA SER A 156 -6.42 4.16 -6.61
C SER A 156 -7.50 5.13 -6.17
N ASN A 157 -7.45 5.61 -4.93
CA ASN A 157 -8.43 6.57 -4.42
C ASN A 157 -8.35 7.90 -5.18
N ILE A 158 -7.16 8.40 -5.43
CA ILE A 158 -6.95 9.66 -6.17
C ILE A 158 -7.35 9.50 -7.63
N THR A 159 -7.08 8.33 -8.24
CA THR A 159 -7.55 8.04 -9.59
C THR A 159 -9.09 8.12 -9.69
N TRP A 160 -9.81 7.62 -8.68
CA TRP A 160 -11.25 7.74 -8.64
C TRP A 160 -11.71 9.19 -8.48
N ILE A 161 -11.04 10.00 -7.65
CA ILE A 161 -11.32 11.44 -7.51
C ILE A 161 -11.16 12.14 -8.87
N ASP A 162 -10.06 11.88 -9.59
CA ASP A 162 -9.80 12.47 -10.90
C ASP A 162 -10.85 12.06 -11.95
N ILE A 163 -11.22 10.77 -11.97
CA ILE A 163 -12.25 10.27 -12.90
C ILE A 163 -13.59 10.94 -12.63
N MET A 164 -13.99 11.05 -11.37
CA MET A 164 -15.27 11.68 -11.01
C MET A 164 -15.27 13.18 -11.30
N ALA A 165 -14.18 13.87 -11.05
CA ALA A 165 -14.04 15.29 -11.39
C ALA A 165 -14.15 15.52 -12.91
N LYS A 166 -13.47 14.70 -13.72
CA LYS A 166 -13.55 14.75 -15.18
C LYS A 166 -14.93 14.37 -15.73
N ALA A 167 -15.65 13.49 -15.03
CA ALA A 167 -17.02 13.11 -15.39
C ALA A 167 -18.08 14.16 -15.01
N GLY A 168 -17.67 15.27 -14.37
CA GLY A 168 -18.60 16.34 -13.96
C GLY A 168 -19.51 15.94 -12.82
N ALA A 169 -19.04 15.09 -11.90
CA ALA A 169 -19.82 14.68 -10.74
C ALA A 169 -20.22 15.91 -9.90
N PRO A 170 -21.48 15.98 -9.42
CA PRO A 170 -22.00 17.16 -8.72
C PRO A 170 -21.35 17.41 -7.34
N ASN A 171 -20.74 16.37 -6.77
CA ASN A 171 -20.07 16.43 -5.48
C ASN A 171 -18.58 16.15 -5.65
N GLU A 172 -17.75 16.99 -5.07
CA GLU A 172 -16.31 16.74 -4.98
C GLU A 172 -16.04 15.67 -3.93
N LEU A 173 -15.26 14.65 -4.31
CA LEU A 173 -14.74 13.66 -3.38
C LEU A 173 -13.38 14.10 -2.86
N TYR A 174 -13.21 14.01 -1.56
CA TYR A 174 -11.93 14.25 -0.90
C TYR A 174 -11.27 12.92 -0.54
N ILE A 175 -9.96 12.92 -0.42
CA ILE A 175 -9.18 11.72 -0.09
C ILE A 175 -9.59 11.11 1.26
N TRP A 176 -10.04 11.93 2.19
CA TRP A 176 -10.47 11.52 3.52
C TRP A 176 -11.85 10.86 3.55
N ASP A 177 -12.66 11.04 2.52
CA ASP A 177 -13.97 10.38 2.41
C ASP A 177 -13.80 8.87 2.33
N PHE A 178 -12.76 8.42 1.65
CA PHE A 178 -12.41 6.99 1.61
C PHE A 178 -12.00 6.44 2.97
N THR A 179 -11.30 7.24 3.79
CA THR A 179 -10.94 6.86 5.14
C THR A 179 -12.19 6.71 6.01
N ILE A 180 -13.05 7.73 6.02
CA ILE A 180 -14.27 7.76 6.82
C ILE A 180 -15.21 6.61 6.42
N ALA A 181 -15.40 6.39 5.13
CA ALA A 181 -16.27 5.31 4.63
C ALA A 181 -15.76 3.90 4.98
N ARG A 182 -14.45 3.72 5.11
CA ARG A 182 -13.84 2.40 5.37
C ARG A 182 -13.62 2.08 6.84
N ILE A 183 -13.61 3.06 7.74
CA ILE A 183 -13.49 2.81 9.19
C ILE A 183 -14.57 1.82 9.69
N PRO A 184 -15.87 2.01 9.40
CA PRO A 184 -16.89 1.06 9.85
C PRO A 184 -16.66 -0.35 9.28
N LEU A 185 -16.28 -0.45 8.00
CA LEU A 185 -15.99 -1.72 7.36
C LEU A 185 -14.80 -2.43 8.03
N LEU A 186 -13.74 -1.71 8.35
CA LEU A 186 -12.57 -2.25 9.03
C LEU A 186 -12.94 -2.77 10.43
N VAL A 187 -13.68 -1.98 11.21
CA VAL A 187 -14.13 -2.38 12.55
C VAL A 187 -14.96 -3.66 12.50
N VAL A 188 -15.95 -3.70 11.60
CA VAL A 188 -16.80 -4.89 11.41
C VAL A 188 -15.95 -6.09 10.96
N SER A 189 -15.01 -5.89 10.07
CA SER A 189 -14.12 -6.95 9.58
C SER A 189 -13.21 -7.50 10.69
N ILE A 190 -12.62 -6.64 11.52
CA ILE A 190 -11.79 -7.06 12.65
C ILE A 190 -12.64 -7.90 13.63
N LEU A 191 -13.83 -7.41 13.98
CA LEU A 191 -14.73 -8.14 14.88
C LEU A 191 -15.18 -9.47 14.26
N TYR A 192 -15.62 -9.45 13.00
CA TYR A 192 -16.03 -10.66 12.30
C TYR A 192 -14.90 -11.69 12.23
N MET A 193 -13.71 -11.29 11.83
CA MET A 193 -12.55 -12.18 11.69
C MET A 193 -12.12 -12.73 13.05
N THR A 194 -12.22 -11.94 14.12
CA THR A 194 -11.86 -12.37 15.49
C THR A 194 -12.85 -13.37 16.08
N PHE A 195 -14.15 -13.21 15.83
CA PHE A 195 -15.16 -14.03 16.51
C PHE A 195 -15.72 -15.17 15.62
N VAL A 196 -15.82 -14.95 14.31
CA VAL A 196 -16.47 -15.86 13.37
C VAL A 196 -15.49 -16.36 12.32
N GLY A 197 -14.82 -15.46 11.62
CA GLY A 197 -14.04 -15.77 10.42
C GLY A 197 -12.95 -16.80 10.66
N TYR A 198 -12.21 -16.72 11.76
CA TYR A 198 -11.14 -17.68 12.06
C TYR A 198 -11.62 -19.11 12.24
N LYS A 199 -12.91 -19.31 12.65
CA LYS A 199 -13.49 -20.64 12.80
C LYS A 199 -13.87 -21.30 11.48
N LEU A 200 -14.11 -20.46 10.46
CA LEU A 200 -14.45 -20.93 9.11
C LEU A 200 -13.21 -21.29 8.28
N MET A 201 -12.02 -20.92 8.77
CA MET A 201 -10.77 -21.23 8.08
C MET A 201 -10.42 -22.70 8.23
N PRO A 202 -10.04 -23.38 7.12
CA PRO A 202 -9.59 -24.76 7.16
C PRO A 202 -8.31 -24.89 7.98
N ASP A 203 -8.19 -25.99 8.71
CA ASP A 203 -6.93 -26.37 9.35
C ASP A 203 -5.99 -26.95 8.27
N ILE A 204 -5.11 -26.09 7.77
CA ILE A 204 -4.06 -26.51 6.83
C ILE A 204 -2.86 -26.98 7.65
N ASP A 205 -2.45 -28.22 7.41
CA ASP A 205 -1.31 -28.82 8.11
C ASP A 205 -0.04 -28.00 7.88
N ASN A 206 0.65 -27.67 8.96
CA ASN A 206 1.86 -26.85 8.94
C ASN A 206 3.01 -27.45 8.12
N ASN A 207 2.94 -28.74 7.78
CA ASN A 207 3.98 -29.47 7.07
C ASN A 207 4.00 -29.26 5.54
N THR A 208 2.99 -28.63 4.96
CA THR A 208 2.86 -28.50 3.49
C THR A 208 3.50 -27.27 2.90
N PHE A 209 3.91 -26.31 3.70
CA PHE A 209 4.63 -25.13 3.21
C PHE A 209 6.12 -25.25 3.55
N VAL A 210 6.92 -25.51 2.52
CA VAL A 210 8.37 -25.29 2.55
C VAL A 210 8.59 -23.86 3.04
N ASP A 211 9.44 -23.70 4.04
CA ASP A 211 9.94 -22.39 4.49
C ASP A 211 10.50 -21.65 3.27
N GLY A 212 9.64 -20.93 2.59
CA GLY A 212 10.08 -19.88 1.68
C GLY A 212 10.74 -18.83 2.54
N GLY A 213 12.02 -19.01 2.78
CA GLY A 213 12.86 -18.12 3.57
C GLY A 213 12.93 -16.72 2.98
N HIS A 214 11.82 -16.03 3.04
CA HIS A 214 11.83 -14.58 2.97
C HIS A 214 12.22 -14.09 4.36
N THR A 215 13.51 -14.16 4.62
CA THR A 215 14.14 -13.30 5.62
C THR A 215 13.71 -11.89 5.27
N GLY A 216 12.69 -11.40 5.99
CA GLY A 216 12.36 -9.99 5.98
C GLY A 216 13.68 -9.27 6.13
N ARG A 217 14.07 -8.52 5.10
CA ARG A 217 15.33 -7.79 5.09
C ARG A 217 15.24 -6.88 6.31
N LYS A 218 15.92 -7.25 7.40
CA LYS A 218 16.03 -6.40 8.59
C LYS A 218 16.71 -5.13 8.07
N SER A 219 15.89 -4.12 7.80
CA SER A 219 16.43 -2.78 7.48
C SER A 219 17.35 -2.41 8.60
N ALA A 220 18.54 -1.94 8.27
CA ALA A 220 19.51 -1.52 9.29
C ALA A 220 18.81 -0.53 10.23
N LYS A 221 18.74 -0.87 11.52
CA LYS A 221 18.05 -0.04 12.51
C LYS A 221 18.68 1.34 12.55
N LEU A 222 17.82 2.34 12.49
CA LEU A 222 18.25 3.73 12.66
C LEU A 222 18.79 3.96 14.08
N SER A 223 19.73 4.90 14.23
CA SER A 223 20.08 5.39 15.57
C SER A 223 18.87 6.03 16.23
N PRO A 224 18.75 6.01 17.57
CA PRO A 224 17.55 6.54 18.27
C PRO A 224 17.24 8.01 17.93
N ILE A 225 18.26 8.80 17.59
CA ILE A 225 18.11 10.20 17.18
C ILE A 225 17.49 10.27 15.77
N LYS A 226 18.03 9.51 14.81
CA LYS A 226 17.53 9.48 13.45
C LYS A 226 16.11 8.93 13.38
N GLU A 227 15.77 7.97 14.24
CA GLU A 227 14.41 7.43 14.34
C GLU A 227 13.42 8.50 14.79
N LYS A 228 13.74 9.27 15.84
CA LYS A 228 12.88 10.39 16.29
C LYS A 228 12.71 11.43 15.19
N ILE A 229 13.77 11.78 14.48
CA ILE A 229 13.72 12.72 13.35
C ILE A 229 12.81 12.17 12.26
N ALA A 230 12.94 10.89 11.90
CA ALA A 230 12.09 10.24 10.91
C ALA A 230 10.60 10.34 11.29
N ILE A 231 10.26 9.96 12.52
CA ILE A 231 8.88 10.01 13.02
C ILE A 231 8.35 11.45 13.00
N ILE A 232 9.15 12.43 13.43
CA ILE A 232 8.75 13.85 13.41
C ILE A 232 8.48 14.31 11.98
N ILE A 233 9.39 14.06 11.04
CA ILE A 233 9.21 14.45 9.63
C ILE A 233 7.93 13.83 9.08
N ILE A 234 7.72 12.53 9.29
CA ILE A 234 6.54 11.82 8.77
C ILE A 234 5.26 12.36 9.38
N VAL A 235 5.21 12.53 10.71
CA VAL A 235 4.02 13.06 11.41
C VAL A 235 3.72 14.49 10.97
N VAL A 236 4.73 15.35 10.90
CA VAL A 236 4.56 16.74 10.43
C VAL A 236 4.07 16.78 8.99
N THR A 237 4.62 15.93 8.11
CA THR A 237 4.17 15.84 6.72
C THR A 237 2.70 15.41 6.64
N ILE A 238 2.30 14.38 7.37
CA ILE A 238 0.91 13.90 7.40
C ILE A 238 -0.02 14.98 7.95
N LEU A 239 0.35 15.64 9.04
CA LEU A 239 -0.44 16.72 9.62
C LEU A 239 -0.55 17.90 8.65
N ALA A 240 0.53 18.29 7.99
CA ALA A 240 0.50 19.37 7.01
C ALA A 240 -0.40 19.03 5.81
N MET A 241 -0.44 17.77 5.39
CA MET A 241 -1.38 17.32 4.36
C MET A 241 -2.83 17.32 4.84
N LEU A 242 -3.09 16.97 6.09
CA LEU A 242 -4.42 17.04 6.72
C LEU A 242 -4.96 18.46 6.77
N PHE A 243 -4.10 19.43 7.02
CA PHE A 243 -4.44 20.84 7.15
C PHE A 243 -4.14 21.65 5.89
N GLU A 244 -4.15 21.01 4.70
CA GLU A 244 -3.92 21.67 3.41
C GLU A 244 -4.78 22.92 3.24
N SER A 245 -6.08 22.84 3.56
CA SER A 245 -7.02 23.94 3.45
C SER A 245 -6.69 25.14 4.33
N VAL A 246 -5.96 24.92 5.43
CA VAL A 246 -5.53 25.96 6.38
C VAL A 246 -4.17 26.51 6.01
N ILE A 247 -3.26 25.63 5.60
CA ILE A 247 -1.86 25.98 5.28
C ILE A 247 -1.77 26.59 3.86
N GLY A 248 -2.69 26.24 2.96
CA GLY A 248 -2.70 26.71 1.57
C GLY A 248 -1.60 26.13 0.69
N ILE A 249 -0.91 25.07 1.14
CA ILE A 249 0.11 24.38 0.37
C ILE A 249 -0.47 23.05 -0.13
N PRO A 250 -0.49 22.79 -1.46
CA PRO A 250 -1.01 21.54 -2.02
C PRO A 250 -0.33 20.30 -1.46
N MET A 251 -1.11 19.22 -1.20
CA MET A 251 -0.64 17.96 -0.60
C MET A 251 0.59 17.38 -1.31
N TYR A 252 0.65 17.44 -2.65
CA TYR A 252 1.78 16.90 -3.40
C TYR A 252 3.10 17.63 -3.12
N ILE A 253 3.05 18.95 -2.88
CA ILE A 253 4.24 19.73 -2.49
C ILE A 253 4.68 19.33 -1.09
N VAL A 254 3.75 19.25 -0.14
CA VAL A 254 4.03 18.84 1.23
C VAL A 254 4.67 17.44 1.26
N ALA A 255 4.12 16.49 0.48
CA ALA A 255 4.66 15.15 0.35
C ALA A 255 6.11 15.16 -0.20
N CYS A 256 6.37 15.94 -1.25
CA CYS A 256 7.70 16.10 -1.82
C CYS A 256 8.70 16.67 -0.79
N ILE A 257 8.29 17.68 -0.04
CA ILE A 257 9.13 18.25 1.02
C ILE A 257 9.47 17.19 2.07
N GLY A 258 8.46 16.44 2.52
CA GLY A 258 8.67 15.34 3.48
C GLY A 258 9.64 14.27 2.97
N ALA A 259 9.48 13.84 1.71
CA ALA A 259 10.36 12.86 1.07
C ALA A 259 11.81 13.39 0.98
N VAL A 260 12.01 14.65 0.54
CA VAL A 260 13.32 15.29 0.46
C VAL A 260 13.96 15.41 1.85
N LEU A 261 13.21 15.80 2.87
CA LEU A 261 13.72 15.89 4.25
C LEU A 261 14.18 14.53 4.79
N LEU A 262 13.51 13.42 4.45
CA LEU A 262 13.94 12.07 4.84
C LEU A 262 15.28 11.69 4.21
N VAL A 263 15.52 12.09 2.98
CA VAL A 263 16.81 11.85 2.30
C VAL A 263 17.89 12.78 2.86
N LEU A 264 17.63 14.07 2.99
CA LEU A 264 18.60 15.05 3.52
C LEU A 264 19.01 14.76 4.97
N SER A 265 18.09 14.24 5.80
CA SER A 265 18.43 13.84 7.17
C SER A 265 19.23 12.53 7.26
N GLY A 266 19.50 11.88 6.12
CA GLY A 266 20.26 10.64 6.05
C GLY A 266 19.53 9.44 6.70
N ILE A 267 18.20 9.49 6.73
CA ILE A 267 17.31 8.36 7.13
C ILE A 267 17.22 7.37 5.98
N LEU A 268 17.03 7.90 4.76
CA LEU A 268 17.14 7.15 3.51
C LEU A 268 18.34 7.64 2.73
N ASN A 269 19.06 6.73 2.10
CA ASN A 269 20.01 7.13 1.06
C ASN A 269 19.28 7.25 -0.29
N GLU A 270 19.91 7.92 -1.25
CA GLU A 270 19.35 8.15 -2.57
C GLU A 270 18.89 6.85 -3.25
N LYS A 271 19.72 5.81 -3.18
CA LYS A 271 19.41 4.50 -3.76
C LYS A 271 18.15 3.88 -3.11
N GLU A 272 18.03 3.92 -1.80
CA GLU A 272 16.86 3.41 -1.08
C GLU A 272 15.61 4.20 -1.41
N ALA A 273 15.71 5.51 -1.58
CA ALA A 273 14.60 6.35 -1.99
C ALA A 273 14.15 6.00 -3.43
N LEU A 274 15.09 5.84 -4.36
CA LEU A 274 14.78 5.44 -5.73
C LEU A 274 14.23 3.99 -5.80
N ASP A 275 14.80 3.06 -5.06
CA ASP A 275 14.34 1.67 -4.99
C ASP A 275 12.90 1.57 -4.41
N SER A 276 12.50 2.52 -3.56
CA SER A 276 11.13 2.57 -3.02
C SER A 276 10.06 2.97 -4.04
N ILE A 277 10.46 3.67 -5.10
CA ILE A 277 9.57 4.11 -6.18
C ILE A 277 9.23 2.93 -7.11
N HIS A 278 10.03 1.87 -7.11
CA HIS A 278 9.74 0.68 -7.87
C HIS A 278 8.50 -0.01 -7.28
N PRO A 279 7.35 -0.02 -7.99
CA PRO A 279 6.19 -0.72 -7.50
C PRO A 279 6.51 -2.21 -7.37
N VAL A 280 6.06 -2.79 -6.27
CA VAL A 280 6.21 -4.19 -5.87
C VAL A 280 5.74 -5.20 -6.93
N SER A 281 5.14 -4.73 -8.02
CA SER A 281 4.74 -5.52 -9.19
C SER A 281 5.89 -6.23 -9.92
N TYR A 282 7.16 -5.93 -9.61
CA TYR A 282 8.31 -6.60 -10.23
C TYR A 282 8.79 -7.85 -9.48
N THR A 283 8.23 -8.18 -8.35
CA THR A 283 8.71 -9.33 -7.58
C THR A 283 8.10 -10.66 -7.99
N HIS A 284 7.19 -10.69 -8.95
CA HIS A 284 6.62 -11.91 -9.55
C HIS A 284 6.11 -11.72 -10.95
#